data_f436f3d29ea9dfa16acd7ce776aa7558
#
_entry.id   f436f3d29ea9dfa16acd7ce776aa7558
#
_cell.length_a   1.000
_cell.length_b   1.000
_cell.length_c   1.000
_cell.angle_alpha   90.00
_cell.angle_beta   90.00
_cell.angle_gamma   90.00
#
_symmetry.space_group_name_H-M   'P 1'
#
loop_
_entity.id
_entity.type
_entity.pdbx_description
1 polymer ?
#
loop_
_entity_poly.entity_id
_entity_poly.type
_entity_poly.pdbx_seq_one_letter_code
_entity_poly.pdbx_strand_id
1 'polypeptide(L)'
;MNKSTWIWEERHDKAREKLIKVCHEALEKKDFQRHYYGKNKTHCNRASEYIAKQCGSNTAWMHYKYWKWLKRKGKLGCVMTANSICRRAPEIVGEEITRVDQNQAHFCAWLGYPVLLCAHAIKGNRSGHVAIVYPTPQSSFLQVCNIGWNNRICSPGDNKSFGGGAGYLSAWSFYLLKTGDL
;
A
#
# COMPACT_ATOMS: atom_id res chain seq x y z
N MET A 1 21.23 16.90 -25.06
CA MET A 1 20.51 16.34 -23.87
C MET A 1 21.08 16.99 -22.63
N ASN A 2 20.25 17.57 -21.78
CA ASN A 2 20.71 18.40 -20.66
C ASN A 2 21.08 17.49 -19.45
N LYS A 3 22.20 17.76 -18.75
CA LYS A 3 22.63 16.99 -17.56
C LYS A 3 21.54 16.82 -16.49
N SER A 4 20.66 17.80 -16.32
CA SER A 4 19.55 17.76 -15.39
C SER A 4 18.50 16.67 -15.71
N THR A 5 18.26 16.39 -16.99
CA THR A 5 17.30 15.37 -17.45
C THR A 5 17.80 13.96 -17.09
N TRP A 6 19.10 13.70 -17.27
CA TRP A 6 19.74 12.43 -16.94
C TRP A 6 19.67 12.11 -15.44
N ILE A 7 19.97 13.08 -14.60
CA ILE A 7 19.94 12.91 -13.13
C ILE A 7 18.51 12.61 -12.66
N TRP A 8 17.51 13.26 -13.28
CA TRP A 8 16.11 13.06 -12.97
C TRP A 8 15.64 11.64 -13.33
N GLU A 9 15.94 11.18 -14.54
CA GLU A 9 15.61 9.83 -15.02
C GLU A 9 16.26 8.75 -14.17
N GLU A 10 17.57 8.85 -13.90
CA GLU A 10 18.31 7.89 -13.06
C GLU A 10 17.74 7.79 -11.64
N ARG A 11 17.32 8.91 -11.07
CA ARG A 11 16.73 8.95 -9.73
C ARG A 11 15.40 8.19 -9.67
N HIS A 12 14.53 8.39 -10.66
CA HIS A 12 13.25 7.71 -10.73
C HIS A 12 13.42 6.23 -11.07
N ASP A 13 14.37 5.85 -11.90
CA ASP A 13 14.67 4.45 -12.17
C ASP A 13 15.10 3.71 -10.90
N LYS A 14 16.01 4.26 -10.11
CA LYS A 14 16.43 3.70 -8.82
C LYS A 14 15.26 3.61 -7.83
N ALA A 15 14.41 4.61 -7.75
CA ALA A 15 13.23 4.60 -6.89
C ALA A 15 12.22 3.53 -7.31
N ARG A 16 11.99 3.39 -8.63
CA ARG A 16 11.12 2.37 -9.19
C ARG A 16 11.64 0.96 -8.93
N GLU A 17 12.92 0.71 -9.19
CA GLU A 17 13.58 -0.58 -8.89
C GLU A 17 13.46 -0.94 -7.40
N LYS A 18 13.68 0.04 -6.52
CA LYS A 18 13.49 -0.13 -5.09
C LYS A 18 12.05 -0.53 -4.74
N LEU A 19 11.06 0.17 -5.29
CA LEU A 19 9.64 -0.14 -5.04
C LEU A 19 9.28 -1.54 -5.54
N ILE A 20 9.73 -1.92 -6.75
CA ILE A 20 9.57 -3.28 -7.29
C ILE A 20 10.15 -4.32 -6.35
N LYS A 21 11.42 -4.16 -5.97
CA LYS A 21 12.13 -5.07 -5.07
C LYS A 21 11.38 -5.25 -3.75
N VAL A 22 10.99 -4.15 -3.11
CA VAL A 22 10.31 -4.19 -1.81
C VAL A 22 8.91 -4.83 -1.92
N CYS A 23 8.21 -4.64 -3.03
CA CYS A 23 6.95 -5.34 -3.30
C CYS A 23 7.15 -6.85 -3.37
N HIS A 24 8.16 -7.33 -4.09
CA HIS A 24 8.48 -8.76 -4.17
C HIS A 24 8.90 -9.33 -2.81
N GLU A 25 9.77 -8.65 -2.08
CA GLU A 25 10.14 -9.04 -0.70
C GLU A 25 8.91 -9.17 0.20
N ALA A 26 7.95 -8.25 0.09
CA ALA A 26 6.73 -8.30 0.88
C ALA A 26 5.83 -9.49 0.51
N LEU A 27 5.77 -9.87 -0.78
CA LEU A 27 5.01 -11.04 -1.23
C LEU A 27 5.57 -12.36 -0.68
N GLU A 28 6.87 -12.45 -0.52
CA GLU A 28 7.59 -13.64 -0.05
C GLU A 28 7.67 -13.71 1.49
N LYS A 29 7.48 -12.59 2.18
CA LYS A 29 7.67 -12.50 3.62
C LYS A 29 6.66 -13.37 4.39
N LYS A 30 7.15 -14.37 5.10
CA LYS A 30 6.33 -15.32 5.90
C LYS A 30 5.36 -14.61 6.83
N ASP A 31 5.78 -13.51 7.46
CA ASP A 31 4.96 -12.71 8.39
C ASP A 31 3.72 -12.09 7.76
N PHE A 32 3.65 -12.02 6.43
CA PHE A 32 2.51 -11.49 5.70
C PHE A 32 1.66 -12.59 5.07
N GLN A 33 2.07 -13.86 5.18
CA GLN A 33 1.30 -14.98 4.65
C GLN A 33 0.09 -15.29 5.54
N ARG A 34 -1.02 -15.62 4.88
CA ARG A 34 -2.33 -15.85 5.50
C ARG A 34 -2.34 -16.82 6.68
N HIS A 35 -1.51 -17.86 6.62
CA HIS A 35 -1.52 -18.96 7.58
C HIS A 35 -0.61 -18.75 8.80
N TYR A 36 0.18 -17.69 8.81
CA TYR A 36 1.17 -17.48 9.87
C TYR A 36 0.55 -17.13 11.24
N TYR A 37 -0.58 -16.40 11.24
CA TYR A 37 -1.25 -15.95 12.47
C TYR A 37 -2.70 -16.44 12.66
N GLY A 38 -3.08 -17.53 11.95
CA GLY A 38 -4.42 -18.14 12.07
C GLY A 38 -5.26 -18.04 10.79
N LYS A 39 -6.20 -18.96 10.69
CA LYS A 39 -6.90 -19.36 9.46
C LYS A 39 -7.62 -18.26 8.65
N ASN A 40 -7.83 -17.07 9.17
CA ASN A 40 -8.65 -16.04 8.48
C ASN A 40 -8.10 -14.62 8.63
N LYS A 41 -6.81 -14.45 8.97
CA LYS A 41 -6.22 -13.11 9.11
C LYS A 41 -5.41 -12.76 7.86
N THR A 42 -5.68 -11.61 7.28
CA THR A 42 -4.88 -11.01 6.22
C THR A 42 -4.04 -9.89 6.81
N HIS A 43 -2.88 -9.64 6.24
CA HIS A 43 -1.93 -8.64 6.73
C HIS A 43 -1.69 -7.53 5.71
N CYS A 44 -2.68 -7.22 4.87
CA CYS A 44 -2.60 -6.18 3.86
C CYS A 44 -2.15 -4.83 4.43
N ASN A 45 -2.65 -4.45 5.61
CA ASN A 45 -2.29 -3.24 6.32
C ASN A 45 -0.80 -3.22 6.74
N ARG A 46 -0.29 -4.32 7.29
CA ARG A 46 1.11 -4.43 7.71
C ARG A 46 2.08 -4.47 6.52
N ALA A 47 1.68 -5.15 5.47
CA ALA A 47 2.46 -5.23 4.25
C ALA A 47 2.53 -3.88 3.53
N SER A 48 1.41 -3.17 3.42
CA SER A 48 1.38 -1.82 2.83
C SER A 48 2.23 -0.83 3.65
N GLU A 49 2.16 -0.89 4.98
CA GLU A 49 3.00 -0.09 5.86
C GLU A 49 4.49 -0.44 5.67
N TYR A 50 4.83 -1.71 5.62
CA TYR A 50 6.20 -2.17 5.38
C TYR A 50 6.75 -1.63 4.06
N ILE A 51 6.01 -1.81 2.94
CA ILE A 51 6.45 -1.35 1.63
C ILE A 51 6.64 0.18 1.64
N ALA A 52 5.66 0.93 2.13
CA ALA A 52 5.72 2.38 2.20
C ALA A 52 6.94 2.87 3.01
N LYS A 53 7.17 2.28 4.17
CA LYS A 53 8.31 2.61 5.04
C LYS A 53 9.66 2.29 4.39
N GLN A 54 9.81 1.15 3.74
CA GLN A 54 11.04 0.78 3.03
C GLN A 54 11.31 1.74 1.86
N CYS A 55 10.26 2.31 1.27
CA CYS A 55 10.37 3.34 0.23
C CYS A 55 10.55 4.77 0.78
N GLY A 56 10.74 4.95 2.10
CA GLY A 56 11.04 6.24 2.70
C GLY A 56 9.83 7.09 3.09
N SER A 57 8.60 6.53 3.03
CA SER A 57 7.41 7.27 3.46
C SER A 57 7.25 7.31 4.97
N ASN A 58 6.72 8.43 5.49
CA ASN A 58 6.27 8.49 6.87
C ASN A 58 4.98 7.68 7.04
N THR A 59 5.07 6.57 7.78
CA THR A 59 3.94 5.66 8.04
C THR A 59 3.39 5.79 9.46
N ALA A 60 3.85 6.75 10.25
CA ALA A 60 3.42 6.93 11.64
C ALA A 60 1.90 7.11 11.78
N TRP A 61 1.26 7.75 10.79
CA TRP A 61 -0.19 7.94 10.73
C TRP A 61 -0.99 6.63 10.54
N MET A 62 -0.36 5.56 10.04
CA MET A 62 -0.97 4.22 9.89
C MET A 62 -1.04 3.45 11.20
N HIS A 63 -0.54 4.04 12.30
CA HIS A 63 -0.51 3.43 13.62
C HIS A 63 -1.57 4.04 14.55
N TYR A 64 -2.03 3.25 15.52
CA TYR A 64 -2.92 3.77 16.57
C TYR A 64 -2.16 4.79 17.44
N LYS A 65 -2.83 5.89 17.84
CA LYS A 65 -2.25 6.93 18.72
C LYS A 65 -1.60 6.37 19.99
N TYR A 66 -2.10 5.25 20.50
CA TYR A 66 -1.62 4.59 21.73
C TYR A 66 -0.61 3.46 21.47
N TRP A 67 0.02 3.44 20.29
CA TRP A 67 0.95 2.37 19.94
C TRP A 67 2.10 2.16 20.92
N LYS A 68 2.60 3.23 21.59
CA LYS A 68 3.65 3.15 22.62
C LYS A 68 3.23 2.27 23.80
N TRP A 69 1.96 2.36 24.21
CA TRP A 69 1.40 1.53 25.27
C TRP A 69 1.23 0.06 24.84
N LEU A 70 0.78 -0.18 23.61
CA LEU A 70 0.63 -1.53 23.03
C LEU A 70 1.98 -2.23 22.84
N LYS A 71 3.02 -1.47 22.43
CA LYS A 71 4.38 -1.99 22.30
C LYS A 71 4.95 -2.47 23.65
N ARG A 72 4.68 -1.76 24.75
CA ARG A 72 5.08 -2.16 26.11
C ARG A 72 4.46 -3.51 26.55
N LYS A 73 3.34 -3.92 25.96
CA LYS A 73 2.67 -5.20 26.23
C LYS A 73 3.11 -6.33 25.29
N GLY A 74 4.21 -6.19 24.55
CA GLY A 74 4.72 -7.22 23.65
C GLY A 74 3.82 -7.52 22.45
N LYS A 75 2.79 -6.73 22.20
CA LYS A 75 1.91 -6.90 21.02
C LYS A 75 2.59 -6.33 19.79
N LEU A 76 3.23 -7.19 19.02
CA LEU A 76 3.71 -6.90 17.67
C LEU A 76 2.52 -6.49 16.80
N GLY A 77 2.56 -5.25 16.26
CA GLY A 77 1.62 -4.80 15.25
C GLY A 77 0.65 -3.74 15.71
N CYS A 78 1.17 -2.53 15.89
CA CYS A 78 0.36 -1.34 16.16
C CYS A 78 -0.24 -0.71 14.90
N VAL A 79 -0.05 -1.33 13.73
CA VAL A 79 -0.66 -0.87 12.48
C VAL A 79 -2.17 -1.01 12.56
N MET A 80 -2.87 0.06 12.23
CA MET A 80 -4.34 0.09 12.20
C MET A 80 -4.89 -0.96 11.24
N THR A 81 -6.14 -1.39 11.47
CA THR A 81 -6.85 -2.23 10.51
C THR A 81 -7.01 -1.51 9.17
N ALA A 82 -7.18 -2.25 8.08
CA ALA A 82 -7.41 -1.67 6.75
C ALA A 82 -8.57 -0.66 6.74
N ASN A 83 -9.69 -0.99 7.40
CA ASN A 83 -10.82 -0.05 7.54
C ASN A 83 -10.44 1.23 8.29
N SER A 84 -9.60 1.14 9.31
CA SER A 84 -9.15 2.32 10.07
C SER A 84 -8.19 3.18 9.26
N ILE A 85 -7.29 2.57 8.48
CA ILE A 85 -6.41 3.28 7.55
C ILE A 85 -7.25 4.01 6.48
N CYS A 86 -8.19 3.31 5.85
CA CYS A 86 -9.06 3.90 4.82
C CYS A 86 -9.89 5.07 5.35
N ARG A 87 -10.36 5.02 6.60
CA ARG A 87 -11.09 6.14 7.23
C ARG A 87 -10.18 7.32 7.54
N ARG A 88 -8.96 7.05 8.00
CA ARG A 88 -8.03 8.10 8.39
C ARG A 88 -7.36 8.79 7.19
N ALA A 89 -7.14 8.09 6.09
CA ALA A 89 -6.44 8.65 4.93
C ALA A 89 -7.07 9.97 4.42
N PRO A 90 -8.40 10.10 4.24
CA PRO A 90 -8.99 11.38 3.84
C PRO A 90 -8.75 12.54 4.83
N GLU A 91 -8.59 12.24 6.13
CA GLU A 91 -8.44 13.24 7.19
C GLU A 91 -7.05 13.92 7.19
N ILE A 92 -6.05 13.26 6.60
CA ILE A 92 -4.64 13.72 6.59
C ILE A 92 -4.14 14.11 5.19
N VAL A 93 -5.06 14.25 4.24
CA VAL A 93 -4.72 14.78 2.89
C VAL A 93 -4.20 16.19 3.02
N GLY A 94 -3.08 16.47 2.32
CA GLY A 94 -2.37 17.76 2.40
C GLY A 94 -1.22 17.76 3.40
N GLU A 95 -1.32 17.03 4.50
CA GLU A 95 -0.25 16.90 5.50
C GLU A 95 0.77 15.83 5.10
N GLU A 96 0.36 14.56 5.17
CA GLU A 96 1.24 13.40 5.01
C GLU A 96 1.05 12.69 3.67
N ILE A 97 -0.10 12.87 3.03
CA ILE A 97 -0.47 12.19 1.79
C ILE A 97 -1.20 13.15 0.84
N THR A 98 -1.24 12.78 -0.43
CA THR A 98 -2.01 13.50 -1.46
C THR A 98 -3.00 12.55 -2.12
N ARG A 99 -4.27 12.92 -2.17
CA ARG A 99 -5.26 12.16 -2.93
C ARG A 99 -5.00 12.33 -4.42
N VAL A 100 -4.99 11.22 -5.14
CA VAL A 100 -4.74 11.17 -6.60
C VAL A 100 -5.81 10.34 -7.30
N ASP A 101 -6.03 10.59 -8.58
CA ASP A 101 -6.85 9.70 -9.41
C ASP A 101 -6.08 8.44 -9.83
N GLN A 102 -6.76 7.53 -10.52
CA GLN A 102 -6.16 6.25 -10.94
C GLN A 102 -4.99 6.43 -11.91
N ASN A 103 -5.07 7.36 -12.84
CA ASN A 103 -4.01 7.61 -13.83
C ASN A 103 -2.79 8.23 -13.15
N GLN A 104 -3.01 9.21 -12.28
CA GLN A 104 -1.98 9.80 -11.45
C GLN A 104 -1.33 8.76 -10.53
N ALA A 105 -2.13 7.87 -9.92
CA ALA A 105 -1.63 6.79 -9.09
C ALA A 105 -0.69 5.86 -9.85
N HIS A 106 -1.07 5.48 -11.06
CA HIS A 106 -0.25 4.67 -11.95
C HIS A 106 1.05 5.38 -12.33
N PHE A 107 0.96 6.64 -12.73
CA PHE A 107 2.13 7.45 -13.10
C PHE A 107 3.09 7.65 -11.92
N CYS A 108 2.59 8.01 -10.75
CA CYS A 108 3.41 8.17 -9.56
C CYS A 108 4.13 6.86 -9.18
N ALA A 109 3.42 5.72 -9.23
CA ALA A 109 4.05 4.43 -8.96
C ALA A 109 5.13 4.10 -9.99
N TRP A 110 4.92 4.41 -11.27
CA TRP A 110 5.94 4.26 -12.32
C TRP A 110 7.18 5.10 -12.08
N LEU A 111 7.03 6.27 -11.47
CA LEU A 111 8.15 7.11 -11.03
C LEU A 111 8.82 6.61 -9.74
N GLY A 112 8.34 5.53 -9.13
CA GLY A 112 8.89 4.94 -7.91
C GLY A 112 8.30 5.47 -6.61
N TYR A 113 7.26 6.31 -6.68
CA TYR A 113 6.58 6.79 -5.49
C TYR A 113 5.58 5.75 -4.97
N PRO A 114 5.58 5.42 -3.69
CA PRO A 114 4.58 4.53 -3.13
C PRO A 114 3.20 5.19 -3.11
N VAL A 115 2.23 4.54 -3.72
CA VAL A 115 0.83 4.97 -3.74
C VAL A 115 -0.01 3.91 -3.03
N LEU A 116 -0.75 4.33 -2.01
CA LEU A 116 -1.66 3.48 -1.25
C LEU A 116 -3.03 3.44 -1.92
N LEU A 117 -3.51 2.25 -2.22
CA LEU A 117 -4.89 1.96 -2.56
C LEU A 117 -5.67 1.66 -1.29
N CYS A 118 -6.82 2.29 -1.12
CA CYS A 118 -7.75 2.07 -0.02
C CYS A 118 -9.14 1.69 -0.52
N ALA A 119 -9.75 0.67 0.10
CA ALA A 119 -11.14 0.30 -0.10
C ALA A 119 -11.81 -0.08 1.21
N HIS A 120 -12.91 0.59 1.56
CA HIS A 120 -13.70 0.25 2.74
C HIS A 120 -14.56 -0.99 2.52
N ALA A 121 -14.82 -1.74 3.58
CA ALA A 121 -15.92 -2.71 3.58
C ALA A 121 -17.27 -1.98 3.65
N ILE A 122 -18.16 -2.25 2.69
CA ILE A 122 -19.50 -1.66 2.62
C ILE A 122 -20.55 -2.54 3.31
N LYS A 123 -20.30 -3.82 3.55
CA LYS A 123 -21.27 -4.75 4.11
C LYS A 123 -20.71 -5.51 5.31
N GLY A 124 -21.44 -5.46 6.41
CA GLY A 124 -21.24 -6.30 7.59
C GLY A 124 -19.89 -6.11 8.28
N ASN A 125 -19.48 -7.12 9.06
CA ASN A 125 -18.22 -7.15 9.82
C ASN A 125 -16.98 -7.50 8.97
N ARG A 126 -17.01 -7.27 7.66
CA ARG A 126 -15.88 -7.56 6.78
C ARG A 126 -14.82 -6.48 6.88
N SER A 127 -13.58 -6.85 6.71
CA SER A 127 -12.44 -5.92 6.69
C SER A 127 -12.37 -5.22 5.35
N GLY A 128 -12.05 -3.94 5.36
CA GLY A 128 -11.58 -3.24 4.16
C GLY A 128 -10.27 -3.82 3.64
N HIS A 129 -9.78 -3.24 2.56
CA HIS A 129 -8.53 -3.65 1.95
C HIS A 129 -7.63 -2.46 1.68
N VAL A 130 -6.34 -2.66 1.82
CA VAL A 130 -5.29 -1.72 1.41
C VAL A 130 -4.21 -2.47 0.63
N ALA A 131 -3.65 -1.82 -0.37
CA ALA A 131 -2.56 -2.36 -1.18
C ALA A 131 -1.65 -1.20 -1.64
N ILE A 132 -0.45 -1.52 -2.11
CA ILE A 132 0.44 -0.55 -2.76
C ILE A 132 0.34 -0.72 -4.28
N VAL A 133 0.19 0.38 -5.00
CA VAL A 133 0.20 0.37 -6.47
C VAL A 133 1.59 -0.10 -6.92
N TYR A 134 1.58 -1.14 -7.76
CA TYR A 134 2.80 -1.71 -8.30
C TYR A 134 3.24 -0.93 -9.54
N PRO A 135 4.52 -0.58 -9.68
CA PRO A 135 5.01 0.17 -10.84
C PRO A 135 5.00 -0.69 -12.10
N THR A 136 4.07 -0.39 -12.99
CA THR A 136 3.97 -0.98 -14.32
C THR A 136 4.10 0.10 -15.38
N PRO A 137 4.56 -0.21 -16.62
CA PRO A 137 4.58 0.74 -17.72
C PRO A 137 3.21 1.41 -17.93
N GLN A 138 3.20 2.67 -18.33
CA GLN A 138 1.97 3.45 -18.55
C GLN A 138 1.04 2.84 -19.64
N SER A 139 1.60 2.06 -20.55
CA SER A 139 0.84 1.29 -21.55
C SER A 139 0.13 0.07 -20.98
N SER A 140 0.39 -0.29 -19.72
CA SER A 140 -0.20 -1.45 -19.04
C SER A 140 -1.39 -1.04 -18.18
N PHE A 141 -2.21 -2.01 -17.77
CA PHE A 141 -3.23 -1.79 -16.74
C PHE A 141 -2.59 -1.56 -15.38
N LEU A 142 -3.20 -0.68 -14.56
CA LEU A 142 -2.78 -0.49 -13.18
C LEU A 142 -2.81 -1.81 -12.42
N GLN A 143 -1.71 -2.09 -11.74
CA GLN A 143 -1.56 -3.27 -10.88
C GLN A 143 -1.24 -2.84 -9.45
N VAL A 144 -1.46 -3.74 -8.52
CA VAL A 144 -1.17 -3.55 -7.10
C VAL A 144 -0.39 -4.75 -6.55
N CYS A 145 0.51 -4.48 -5.62
CA CYS A 145 1.08 -5.49 -4.75
C CYS A 145 0.02 -5.85 -3.71
N ASN A 146 -0.73 -6.91 -4.00
CA ASN A 146 -1.80 -7.39 -3.16
C ASN A 146 -1.28 -8.42 -2.16
N ILE A 147 -1.44 -8.12 -0.87
CA ILE A 147 -1.14 -9.05 0.20
C ILE A 147 -2.41 -9.24 1.01
N GLY A 148 -2.97 -10.43 0.94
CA GLY A 148 -4.26 -10.68 1.54
C GLY A 148 -4.67 -12.15 1.44
N TRP A 149 -5.73 -12.41 0.71
CA TRP A 149 -6.20 -13.77 0.51
C TRP A 149 -5.25 -14.58 -0.41
N ASN A 150 -4.78 -13.96 -1.48
CA ASN A 150 -3.73 -14.46 -2.37
C ASN A 150 -2.69 -13.37 -2.55
N ASN A 151 -1.46 -13.66 -2.16
CA ASN A 151 -0.35 -12.71 -2.26
C ASN A 151 0.18 -12.72 -3.70
N ARG A 152 -0.06 -11.65 -4.45
CA ARG A 152 0.43 -11.51 -5.83
C ARG A 152 0.32 -10.08 -6.35
N ILE A 153 1.01 -9.81 -7.44
CA ILE A 153 0.76 -8.63 -8.27
C ILE A 153 -0.48 -8.93 -9.12
N CYS A 154 -1.47 -8.04 -9.06
CA CYS A 154 -2.74 -8.22 -9.77
C CYS A 154 -3.47 -6.89 -9.98
N SER A 155 -4.49 -6.88 -10.83
CA SER A 155 -5.38 -5.73 -10.95
C SER A 155 -6.23 -5.53 -9.69
N PRO A 156 -6.63 -4.30 -9.34
CA PRO A 156 -7.50 -4.05 -8.18
C PRO A 156 -8.86 -4.77 -8.23
N GLY A 157 -9.35 -5.10 -9.41
CA GLY A 157 -10.62 -5.80 -9.60
C GLY A 157 -10.53 -7.33 -9.58
N ASP A 158 -9.35 -7.90 -9.30
CA ASP A 158 -9.18 -9.36 -9.30
C ASP A 158 -9.89 -10.01 -8.12
N ASN A 159 -11.04 -10.63 -8.41
CA ASN A 159 -11.90 -11.30 -7.43
C ASN A 159 -11.21 -12.41 -6.64
N LYS A 160 -10.22 -13.09 -7.23
CA LYS A 160 -9.49 -14.18 -6.57
C LYS A 160 -8.52 -13.64 -5.50
N SER A 161 -8.02 -12.43 -5.69
CA SER A 161 -7.06 -11.82 -4.78
C SER A 161 -7.69 -11.08 -3.63
N PHE A 162 -8.92 -10.58 -3.80
CA PHE A 162 -9.62 -9.78 -2.79
C PHE A 162 -10.66 -10.56 -1.97
N GLY A 163 -10.52 -11.89 -1.88
CA GLY A 163 -11.21 -12.70 -0.88
C GLY A 163 -12.73 -12.81 -1.03
N GLY A 164 -13.22 -13.04 -2.21
CA GLY A 164 -14.64 -13.32 -2.42
C GLY A 164 -15.42 -12.23 -3.14
N GLY A 165 -14.70 -11.45 -3.90
CA GLY A 165 -15.26 -10.45 -4.80
C GLY A 165 -15.20 -9.03 -4.28
N ALA A 166 -14.87 -8.13 -5.18
CA ALA A 166 -14.83 -6.69 -4.92
C ALA A 166 -16.21 -6.10 -4.53
N GLY A 167 -17.28 -6.87 -4.67
CA GLY A 167 -18.65 -6.41 -4.46
C GLY A 167 -19.03 -6.03 -3.02
N TYR A 168 -18.16 -6.27 -2.04
CA TYR A 168 -18.36 -5.80 -0.66
C TYR A 168 -17.45 -4.61 -0.30
N LEU A 169 -16.56 -4.20 -1.21
CA LEU A 169 -15.68 -3.04 -0.99
C LEU A 169 -16.26 -1.81 -1.65
N SER A 170 -15.96 -0.66 -1.06
CA SER A 170 -16.27 0.64 -1.65
C SER A 170 -15.46 0.86 -2.94
N ALA A 171 -15.78 1.94 -3.65
CA ALA A 171 -14.91 2.42 -4.71
C ALA A 171 -13.48 2.65 -4.17
N TRP A 172 -12.50 2.40 -5.05
CA TRP A 172 -11.10 2.58 -4.75
C TRP A 172 -10.74 4.06 -4.59
N SER A 173 -9.93 4.35 -3.58
CA SER A 173 -9.29 5.66 -3.41
C SER A 173 -7.78 5.47 -3.39
N PHE A 174 -7.06 6.38 -4.05
CA PHE A 174 -5.61 6.33 -4.15
C PHE A 174 -4.99 7.51 -3.42
N TYR A 175 -3.90 7.25 -2.71
CA TYR A 175 -3.17 8.24 -1.92
C TYR A 175 -1.68 8.11 -2.18
N LEU A 176 -1.08 9.13 -2.79
CA LEU A 176 0.36 9.28 -2.91
C LEU A 176 0.94 9.54 -1.52
N LEU A 177 1.89 8.73 -1.11
CA LEU A 177 2.56 8.85 0.18
C LEU A 177 3.80 9.74 0.01
N LYS A 178 3.95 10.77 0.87
CA LYS A 178 5.14 11.61 0.87
C LYS A 178 6.36 10.78 1.26
N THR A 179 7.46 10.97 0.54
CA THR A 179 8.77 10.38 0.83
C THR A 179 9.74 11.50 1.18
N GLY A 180 10.64 11.28 2.15
CA GLY A 180 11.56 12.32 2.60
C GLY A 180 12.66 12.69 1.59
N ASP A 181 12.89 11.83 0.59
CA ASP A 181 14.05 11.90 -0.30
C ASP A 181 13.71 12.17 -1.78
N LEU A 182 12.43 12.46 -2.09
CA LEU A 182 12.01 12.73 -3.47
C LEU A 182 11.43 14.13 -3.62
#